data_2dcbbdca3222fe8a5f29e744a287b072
#
_entry.id   2dcbbdca3222fe8a5f29e744a287b072
#
_cell.length_a   1.000
_cell.length_b   1.000
_cell.length_c   1.000
_cell.angle_alpha   90.00
_cell.angle_beta   90.00
_cell.angle_gamma   90.00
#
_symmetry.space_group_name_H-M   'P 1'
#
loop_
_entity.id
_entity.type
_entity.pdbx_description
1 polymer ?
#
loop_
_entity_poly.entity_id
_entity_poly.type
_entity_poly.pdbx_seq_one_letter_code
_entity_poly.pdbx_strand_id
1 'polypeptide(L)'
;MYLIAMGNAMVLPIFTKSLCGFSDTTYGVATIFGSLLSVAAALSAGKIYDKLGIKPMFIAGTGLFATFSVMGLFLSLDTPILYIAVIFAFQSVAMSTLNSPTTAMALSGLEGKERVDGSAIYNTLRQISSSLASTLSVLIFTLMGSNLSAVHSVYIYYLVVTIAIAAASALYLKSMKRQG
;
A
#
# COMPACT_ATOMS: atom_id res chain seq x y z
N MET A 1 3.55 4.70 0.92
CA MET A 1 3.01 3.35 0.68
C MET A 1 2.68 2.58 1.96
N TYR A 2 3.59 2.52 2.95
CA TYR A 2 3.31 1.83 4.23
C TYR A 2 2.13 2.44 5.00
N LEU A 3 1.94 3.77 4.91
CA LEU A 3 0.79 4.48 5.49
C LEU A 3 -0.57 3.95 4.98
N ILE A 4 -0.63 3.48 3.75
CA ILE A 4 -1.86 2.94 3.16
C ILE A 4 -1.97 1.45 3.49
N ALA A 5 -0.91 0.68 3.20
CA ALA A 5 -0.96 -0.78 3.29
C ALA A 5 -1.22 -1.27 4.71
N MET A 6 -0.53 -0.71 5.71
CA MET A 6 -0.68 -1.14 7.10
C MET A 6 -1.95 -0.61 7.76
N GLY A 7 -2.40 0.59 7.35
CA GLY A 7 -3.71 1.10 7.78
C GLY A 7 -4.84 0.20 7.30
N ASN A 8 -4.83 -0.16 6.02
CA ASN A 8 -5.86 -1.03 5.46
C ASN A 8 -5.81 -2.47 6.00
N ALA A 9 -4.63 -2.97 6.38
CA ALA A 9 -4.50 -4.27 7.04
C ALA A 9 -5.28 -4.36 8.37
N MET A 10 -5.62 -3.22 8.99
CA MET A 10 -6.50 -3.15 10.16
C MET A 10 -7.96 -2.89 9.79
N VAL A 11 -8.21 -1.95 8.89
CA VAL A 11 -9.58 -1.49 8.58
C VAL A 11 -10.36 -2.50 7.74
N LEU A 12 -9.73 -3.13 6.76
CA LEU A 12 -10.41 -4.07 5.87
C LEU A 12 -10.95 -5.33 6.59
N PRO A 13 -10.21 -5.99 7.50
CA PRO A 13 -10.76 -7.08 8.31
C PRO A 13 -11.90 -6.61 9.23
N ILE A 14 -11.78 -5.43 9.85
CA ILE A 14 -12.84 -4.86 10.70
C ILE A 14 -14.10 -4.65 9.87
N PHE A 15 -14.00 -4.04 8.69
CA PHE A 15 -15.11 -3.86 7.77
C PHE A 15 -15.77 -5.20 7.41
N THR A 16 -14.97 -6.16 6.96
CA THR A 16 -15.43 -7.46 6.47
C THR A 16 -16.15 -8.24 7.57
N LYS A 17 -15.61 -8.24 8.79
CA LYS A 17 -16.15 -9.00 9.91
C LYS A 17 -17.29 -8.26 10.61
N SER A 18 -17.06 -7.02 11.03
CA SER A 18 -17.98 -6.31 11.90
C SER A 18 -19.14 -5.66 11.17
N LEU A 19 -18.97 -5.25 9.90
CA LEU A 19 -20.00 -4.56 9.13
C LEU A 19 -20.66 -5.49 8.11
N CYS A 20 -19.91 -6.35 7.41
CA CYS A 20 -20.47 -7.29 6.42
C CYS A 20 -20.81 -8.68 7.01
N GLY A 21 -20.40 -8.99 8.25
CA GLY A 21 -20.73 -10.24 8.93
C GLY A 21 -20.02 -11.49 8.39
N PHE A 22 -18.95 -11.35 7.61
CA PHE A 22 -18.17 -12.49 7.15
C PHE A 22 -17.29 -13.08 8.26
N SER A 23 -17.03 -14.39 8.21
CA SER A 23 -16.11 -15.04 9.13
C SER A 23 -14.64 -14.72 8.82
N ASP A 24 -13.79 -14.83 9.84
CA ASP A 24 -12.33 -14.66 9.69
C ASP A 24 -11.75 -15.65 8.66
N THR A 25 -12.29 -16.88 8.62
CA THR A 25 -11.91 -17.90 7.64
C THR A 25 -12.25 -17.47 6.21
N THR A 26 -13.45 -16.92 5.99
CA THR A 26 -13.89 -16.45 4.68
C THR A 26 -12.99 -15.31 4.18
N TYR A 27 -12.68 -14.34 5.05
CA TYR A 27 -11.75 -13.27 4.74
C TYR A 27 -10.34 -13.80 4.44
N GLY A 28 -9.82 -14.72 5.28
CA GLY A 28 -8.51 -15.33 5.09
C GLY A 28 -8.38 -16.04 3.73
N VAL A 29 -9.37 -16.85 3.37
CA VAL A 29 -9.40 -17.55 2.06
C VAL A 29 -9.46 -16.55 0.91
N ALA A 30 -10.29 -15.51 1.02
CA ALA A 30 -10.41 -14.47 -0.01
C ALA A 30 -9.08 -13.73 -0.27
N THR A 31 -8.27 -13.52 0.77
CA THR A 31 -6.98 -12.81 0.65
C THR A 31 -5.83 -13.68 0.14
N ILE A 32 -5.96 -15.00 0.08
CA ILE A 32 -4.92 -15.91 -0.44
C ILE A 32 -4.55 -15.54 -1.88
N PHE A 33 -5.53 -15.32 -2.75
CA PHE A 33 -5.28 -14.97 -4.16
C PHE A 33 -4.49 -13.66 -4.29
N GLY A 34 -4.83 -12.64 -3.51
CA GLY A 34 -4.09 -11.38 -3.49
C GLY A 34 -2.66 -11.56 -3.00
N SER A 35 -2.45 -12.42 -2.01
CA SER A 35 -1.12 -12.75 -1.50
C SER A 35 -0.27 -13.47 -2.55
N LEU A 36 -0.83 -14.42 -3.28
CA LEU A 36 -0.13 -15.13 -4.38
C LEU A 36 0.24 -14.16 -5.52
N LEU A 37 -0.69 -13.28 -5.91
CA LEU A 37 -0.42 -12.25 -6.90
C LEU A 37 0.68 -11.28 -6.45
N SER A 38 0.74 -10.95 -5.16
CA SER A 38 1.78 -10.09 -4.60
C SER A 38 3.17 -10.72 -4.68
N VAL A 39 3.27 -12.04 -4.49
CA VAL A 39 4.54 -12.79 -4.67
C VAL A 39 4.98 -12.74 -6.14
N ALA A 40 4.08 -13.01 -7.07
CA ALA A 40 4.38 -12.91 -8.49
C ALA A 40 4.80 -11.49 -8.91
N ALA A 41 4.13 -10.47 -8.37
CA ALA A 41 4.49 -9.08 -8.59
C ALA A 41 5.88 -8.75 -8.01
N ALA A 42 6.21 -9.22 -6.81
CA ALA A 42 7.51 -9.01 -6.19
C ALA A 42 8.66 -9.62 -7.00
N LEU A 43 8.47 -10.86 -7.50
CA LEU A 43 9.45 -11.54 -8.35
C LEU A 43 9.65 -10.85 -9.70
N SER A 44 8.59 -10.28 -10.25
CA SER A 44 8.62 -9.55 -11.52
C SER A 44 9.19 -8.13 -11.36
N ALA A 45 8.97 -7.52 -10.20
CA ALA A 45 9.35 -6.14 -9.93
C ALA A 45 10.86 -5.90 -10.07
N GLY A 46 11.71 -6.81 -9.58
CA GLY A 46 13.15 -6.72 -9.74
C GLY A 46 13.58 -6.72 -11.21
N LYS A 47 13.05 -7.66 -12.01
CA LYS A 47 13.35 -7.76 -13.44
C LYS A 47 12.88 -6.54 -14.25
N ILE A 48 11.73 -5.98 -13.86
CA ILE A 48 11.17 -4.78 -14.50
C ILE A 48 12.03 -3.57 -14.14
N TYR A 49 12.43 -3.47 -12.87
CA TYR A 49 13.32 -2.40 -12.40
C TYR A 49 14.65 -2.39 -13.17
N ASP A 50 15.28 -3.56 -13.32
CA ASP A 50 16.57 -3.69 -14.02
C ASP A 50 16.49 -3.30 -15.51
N LYS A 51 15.33 -3.56 -16.16
CA LYS A 51 15.14 -3.28 -17.59
C LYS A 51 14.62 -1.88 -17.90
N LEU A 52 13.65 -1.39 -17.13
CA LEU A 52 12.90 -0.18 -17.42
C LEU A 52 13.19 0.96 -16.44
N GLY A 53 13.97 0.67 -15.39
CA GLY A 53 14.27 1.62 -14.33
C GLY A 53 13.09 1.89 -13.41
N ILE A 54 13.23 2.90 -12.56
CA ILE A 54 12.29 3.17 -11.46
C ILE A 54 11.00 3.86 -11.88
N LYS A 55 11.02 4.64 -12.97
CA LYS A 55 9.87 5.46 -13.41
C LYS A 55 8.59 4.66 -13.64
N PRO A 56 8.60 3.58 -14.49
CA PRO A 56 7.38 2.82 -14.74
C PRO A 56 6.85 2.14 -13.48
N MET A 57 7.72 1.78 -12.54
CA MET A 57 7.33 1.16 -11.28
C MET A 57 6.61 2.15 -10.35
N PHE A 58 7.09 3.40 -10.26
CA PHE A 58 6.38 4.43 -9.51
C PHE A 58 5.01 4.74 -10.12
N ILE A 59 4.91 4.83 -11.45
CA ILE A 59 3.64 5.08 -12.13
C ILE A 59 2.68 3.91 -11.92
N ALA A 60 3.15 2.67 -12.12
CA ALA A 60 2.32 1.49 -11.94
C ALA A 60 1.87 1.31 -10.48
N GLY A 61 2.80 1.40 -9.53
CA GLY A 61 2.50 1.20 -8.11
C GLY A 61 1.60 2.29 -7.54
N THR A 62 1.82 3.56 -7.88
CA THR A 62 0.92 4.65 -7.45
C THR A 62 -0.43 4.57 -8.15
N GLY A 63 -0.48 4.16 -9.41
CA GLY A 63 -1.73 3.90 -10.13
C GLY A 63 -2.54 2.78 -9.48
N LEU A 64 -1.90 1.67 -9.11
CA LEU A 64 -2.54 0.56 -8.39
C LEU A 64 -3.08 1.00 -7.01
N PHE A 65 -2.31 1.82 -6.24
CA PHE A 65 -2.81 2.38 -4.98
C PHE A 65 -3.97 3.35 -5.18
N ALA A 66 -3.96 4.15 -6.23
CA ALA A 66 -5.09 5.02 -6.57
C ALA A 66 -6.34 4.21 -6.91
N THR A 67 -6.20 3.18 -7.76
CA THR A 67 -7.30 2.27 -8.11
C THR A 67 -7.86 1.58 -6.86
N PHE A 68 -6.99 1.03 -6.01
CA PHE A 68 -7.37 0.44 -4.73
C PHE A 68 -8.16 1.42 -3.86
N SER A 69 -7.67 2.66 -3.71
CA SER A 69 -8.32 3.68 -2.88
C SER A 69 -9.69 4.07 -3.43
N VAL A 70 -9.82 4.22 -4.74
CA VAL A 70 -11.10 4.51 -5.41
C VAL A 70 -12.07 3.33 -5.27
N MET A 71 -11.62 2.09 -5.48
CA MET A 71 -12.46 0.91 -5.29
C MET A 71 -13.02 0.83 -3.87
N GLY A 72 -12.26 1.23 -2.87
CA GLY A 72 -12.70 1.27 -1.48
C GLY A 72 -13.85 2.24 -1.20
N LEU A 73 -14.02 3.29 -2.03
CA LEU A 73 -15.14 4.22 -1.93
C LEU A 73 -16.47 3.63 -2.40
N PHE A 74 -16.43 2.52 -3.14
CA PHE A 74 -17.62 1.79 -3.59
C PHE A 74 -17.98 0.61 -2.69
N LEU A 75 -17.34 0.46 -1.54
CA LEU A 75 -17.71 -0.54 -0.56
C LEU A 75 -19.11 -0.25 0.01
N SER A 76 -19.91 -1.30 0.16
CA SER A 76 -21.24 -1.28 0.76
C SER A 76 -21.38 -2.46 1.72
N LEU A 77 -22.43 -2.47 2.54
CA LEU A 77 -22.69 -3.58 3.47
C LEU A 77 -22.98 -4.90 2.75
N ASP A 78 -23.49 -4.83 1.52
CA ASP A 78 -23.81 -5.99 0.66
C ASP A 78 -22.65 -6.33 -0.28
N THR A 79 -21.45 -5.77 -0.06
CA THR A 79 -20.30 -6.03 -0.93
C THR A 79 -19.92 -7.50 -0.90
N PRO A 80 -19.86 -8.19 -2.06
CA PRO A 80 -19.48 -9.59 -2.12
C PRO A 80 -18.01 -9.77 -1.72
N ILE A 81 -17.70 -10.88 -1.06
CA ILE A 81 -16.36 -11.20 -0.59
C ILE A 81 -15.30 -11.19 -1.73
N LEU A 82 -15.73 -11.52 -2.96
CA LEU A 82 -14.85 -11.47 -4.13
C LEU A 82 -14.36 -10.06 -4.44
N TYR A 83 -15.23 -9.04 -4.27
CA TYR A 83 -14.81 -7.63 -4.46
C TYR A 83 -13.78 -7.21 -3.42
N ILE A 84 -13.95 -7.64 -2.17
CA ILE A 84 -13.00 -7.41 -1.08
C ILE A 84 -11.65 -8.08 -1.41
N ALA A 85 -11.68 -9.32 -1.94
CA ALA A 85 -10.48 -10.03 -2.40
C ALA A 85 -9.74 -9.26 -3.51
N VAL A 86 -10.48 -8.67 -4.46
CA VAL A 86 -9.91 -7.85 -5.55
C VAL A 86 -9.27 -6.58 -4.99
N ILE A 87 -9.94 -5.87 -4.09
CA ILE A 87 -9.36 -4.69 -3.41
C ILE A 87 -8.04 -5.07 -2.72
N PHE A 88 -8.04 -6.15 -1.95
CA PHE A 88 -6.84 -6.63 -1.28
C PHE A 88 -5.73 -6.99 -2.27
N ALA A 89 -6.07 -7.61 -3.41
CA ALA A 89 -5.11 -7.96 -4.45
C ALA A 89 -4.44 -6.72 -5.06
N PHE A 90 -5.21 -5.68 -5.41
CA PHE A 90 -4.66 -4.42 -5.92
C PHE A 90 -3.69 -3.78 -4.93
N GLN A 91 -4.05 -3.71 -3.66
CA GLN A 91 -3.19 -3.20 -2.61
C GLN A 91 -1.90 -4.01 -2.47
N SER A 92 -2.00 -5.33 -2.43
CA SER A 92 -0.86 -6.23 -2.22
C SER A 92 0.12 -6.18 -3.38
N VAL A 93 -0.38 -6.14 -4.62
CA VAL A 93 0.43 -5.99 -5.83
C VAL A 93 1.10 -4.61 -5.87
N ALA A 94 0.35 -3.52 -5.55
CA ALA A 94 0.91 -2.17 -5.48
C ALA A 94 2.06 -2.08 -4.48
N MET A 95 1.87 -2.66 -3.30
CA MET A 95 2.89 -2.69 -2.25
C MET A 95 4.13 -3.46 -2.70
N SER A 96 3.97 -4.64 -3.28
CA SER A 96 5.07 -5.48 -3.78
C SER A 96 5.84 -4.81 -4.92
N THR A 97 5.13 -4.13 -5.83
CA THR A 97 5.73 -3.42 -6.96
C THR A 97 6.64 -2.27 -6.50
N LEU A 98 6.26 -1.56 -5.43
CA LEU A 98 7.01 -0.40 -4.94
C LEU A 98 8.06 -0.76 -3.89
N ASN A 99 7.88 -1.84 -3.13
CA ASN A 99 8.74 -2.16 -1.99
C ASN A 99 10.18 -2.42 -2.40
N SER A 100 10.40 -3.29 -3.38
CA SER A 100 11.74 -3.67 -3.84
C SER A 100 12.54 -2.48 -4.41
N PRO A 101 12.04 -1.73 -5.40
CA PRO A 101 12.80 -0.62 -5.98
C PRO A 101 13.00 0.54 -4.98
N THR A 102 12.05 0.78 -4.08
CA THR A 102 12.19 1.83 -3.06
C THR A 102 13.29 1.47 -2.06
N THR A 103 13.37 0.19 -1.66
CA THR A 103 14.43 -0.30 -0.77
C THR A 103 15.80 -0.23 -1.47
N ALA A 104 15.87 -0.68 -2.72
CA ALA A 104 17.10 -0.60 -3.51
C ALA A 104 17.60 0.84 -3.65
N MET A 105 16.70 1.79 -3.92
CA MET A 105 17.03 3.22 -3.98
C MET A 105 17.49 3.79 -2.64
N ALA A 106 16.82 3.45 -1.56
CA ALA A 106 17.14 3.97 -0.23
C ALA A 106 18.56 3.55 0.22
N LEU A 107 19.05 2.41 -0.28
CA LEU A 107 20.35 1.85 0.06
C LEU A 107 21.37 2.01 -1.07
N SER A 108 21.02 2.68 -2.17
CA SER A 108 21.94 2.91 -3.28
C SER A 108 23.05 3.88 -2.86
N GLY A 109 24.29 3.56 -3.22
CA GLY A 109 25.46 4.36 -2.86
C GLY A 109 26.00 4.14 -1.44
N LEU A 110 25.40 3.25 -0.66
CA LEU A 110 25.92 2.85 0.65
C LEU A 110 26.66 1.52 0.54
N GLU A 111 27.84 1.42 1.15
CA GLU A 111 28.67 0.22 1.13
C GLU A 111 29.08 -0.21 2.55
N GLY A 112 29.47 -1.47 2.70
CA GLY A 112 30.01 -2.01 3.94
C GLY A 112 29.13 -1.72 5.16
N LYS A 113 29.71 -1.09 6.19
CA LYS A 113 29.02 -0.75 7.44
C LYS A 113 27.90 0.27 7.24
N GLU A 114 28.11 1.25 6.36
CA GLU A 114 27.09 2.28 6.08
C GLU A 114 25.80 1.69 5.51
N ARG A 115 25.90 0.64 4.69
CA ARG A 115 24.75 -0.08 4.16
C ARG A 115 23.98 -0.84 5.24
N VAL A 116 24.67 -1.40 6.22
CA VAL A 116 24.04 -2.07 7.37
C VAL A 116 23.30 -1.05 8.24
N ASP A 117 23.95 0.05 8.58
CA ASP A 117 23.37 1.12 9.40
C ASP A 117 22.20 1.78 8.67
N GLY A 118 22.35 2.08 7.37
CA GLY A 118 21.29 2.62 6.51
C GLY A 118 20.07 1.69 6.40
N SER A 119 20.30 0.38 6.31
CA SER A 119 19.22 -0.61 6.31
C SER A 119 18.47 -0.63 7.64
N ALA A 120 19.17 -0.52 8.76
CA ALA A 120 18.56 -0.43 10.09
C ALA A 120 17.69 0.82 10.23
N ILE A 121 18.19 1.99 9.83
CA ILE A 121 17.46 3.26 9.83
C ILE A 121 16.22 3.16 8.92
N TYR A 122 16.39 2.68 7.69
CA TYR A 122 15.27 2.50 6.75
C TYR A 122 14.17 1.60 7.31
N ASN A 123 14.54 0.46 7.90
CA ASN A 123 13.59 -0.46 8.52
C ASN A 123 12.89 0.17 9.73
N THR A 124 13.60 0.94 10.56
CA THR A 124 13.03 1.66 11.69
C THR A 124 11.99 2.70 11.23
N LEU A 125 12.34 3.52 10.24
CA LEU A 125 11.41 4.49 9.67
C LEU A 125 10.18 3.83 9.05
N ARG A 126 10.35 2.68 8.41
CA ARG A 126 9.27 1.87 7.88
C ARG A 126 8.33 1.38 8.98
N GLN A 127 8.87 0.89 10.10
CA GLN A 127 8.06 0.43 11.23
C GLN A 127 7.29 1.56 11.91
N ILE A 128 7.95 2.71 12.12
CA ILE A 128 7.28 3.92 12.63
C ILE A 128 6.13 4.33 11.71
N SER A 129 6.38 4.38 10.39
CA SER A 129 5.34 4.71 9.40
C SER A 129 4.18 3.71 9.43
N SER A 130 4.49 2.41 9.60
CA SER A 130 3.48 1.34 9.68
C SER A 130 2.61 1.46 10.93
N SER A 131 3.22 1.76 12.08
CA SER A 131 2.52 1.96 13.35
C SER A 131 1.60 3.19 13.30
N LEU A 132 2.13 4.32 12.81
CA LEU A 132 1.33 5.53 12.61
C LEU A 132 0.15 5.29 11.66
N ALA A 133 0.38 4.55 10.59
CA ALA A 133 -0.66 4.20 9.61
C ALA A 133 -1.83 3.44 10.23
N SER A 134 -1.52 2.39 10.97
CA SER A 134 -2.53 1.57 11.66
C SER A 134 -3.32 2.43 12.65
N THR A 135 -2.61 3.21 13.47
CA THR A 135 -3.23 4.08 14.47
C THR A 135 -4.13 5.13 13.84
N LEU A 136 -3.64 5.87 12.83
CA LEU A 136 -4.42 6.91 12.16
C LEU A 136 -5.65 6.35 11.46
N SER A 137 -5.52 5.20 10.79
CA SER A 137 -6.64 4.59 10.08
C SER A 137 -7.74 4.11 11.03
N VAL A 138 -7.36 3.47 12.14
CA VAL A 138 -8.31 3.05 13.17
C VAL A 138 -8.90 4.26 13.90
N LEU A 139 -8.11 5.29 14.16
CA LEU A 139 -8.59 6.53 14.77
C LEU A 139 -9.65 7.21 13.90
N ILE A 140 -9.38 7.40 12.59
CA ILE A 140 -10.36 7.94 11.65
C ILE A 140 -11.63 7.09 11.65
N PHE A 141 -11.49 5.77 11.56
CA PHE A 141 -12.61 4.85 11.56
C PHE A 141 -13.46 4.98 12.84
N THR A 142 -12.83 5.04 14.00
CA THR A 142 -13.52 5.15 15.29
C THR A 142 -14.17 6.52 15.49
N LEU A 143 -13.48 7.61 15.18
CA LEU A 143 -14.01 8.97 15.32
C LEU A 143 -15.20 9.24 14.40
N MET A 144 -15.25 8.59 13.24
CA MET A 144 -16.36 8.70 12.28
C MET A 144 -17.53 7.74 12.59
N GLY A 145 -17.53 7.10 13.75
CA GLY A 145 -18.66 6.30 14.25
C GLY A 145 -18.62 4.82 13.90
N SER A 146 -17.49 4.28 13.42
CA SER A 146 -17.28 2.85 13.17
C SER A 146 -18.34 2.21 12.25
N ASN A 147 -18.76 2.92 11.24
CA ASN A 147 -19.78 2.55 10.28
C ASN A 147 -19.26 2.60 8.84
N LEU A 148 -20.13 2.39 7.86
CA LEU A 148 -19.76 2.43 6.44
C LEU A 148 -19.17 3.79 6.00
N SER A 149 -19.71 4.92 6.48
CA SER A 149 -19.14 6.23 6.17
C SER A 149 -17.76 6.43 6.77
N ALA A 150 -17.47 5.80 7.91
CA ALA A 150 -16.14 5.78 8.49
C ALA A 150 -15.13 5.02 7.59
N VAL A 151 -15.55 3.90 6.99
CA VAL A 151 -14.74 3.17 6.00
C VAL A 151 -14.42 4.06 4.80
N HIS A 152 -15.42 4.73 4.23
CA HIS A 152 -15.21 5.65 3.11
C HIS A 152 -14.26 6.79 3.49
N SER A 153 -14.35 7.34 4.69
CA SER A 153 -13.44 8.39 5.17
C SER A 153 -11.98 7.91 5.23
N VAL A 154 -11.75 6.66 5.65
CA VAL A 154 -10.42 6.05 5.62
C VAL A 154 -9.91 5.88 4.18
N TYR A 155 -10.76 5.49 3.24
CA TYR A 155 -10.34 5.35 1.84
C TYR A 155 -10.10 6.71 1.17
N ILE A 156 -10.82 7.78 1.56
CA ILE A 156 -10.49 9.16 1.16
C ILE A 156 -9.11 9.55 1.68
N TYR A 157 -8.80 9.25 2.94
CA TYR A 157 -7.48 9.45 3.50
C TYR A 157 -6.40 8.72 2.69
N TYR A 158 -6.61 7.45 2.32
CA TYR A 158 -5.67 6.70 1.47
C TYR A 158 -5.50 7.33 0.09
N LEU A 159 -6.57 7.84 -0.50
CA LEU A 159 -6.51 8.54 -1.79
C LEU A 159 -5.66 9.82 -1.70
N VAL A 160 -5.86 10.62 -0.64
CA VAL A 160 -5.05 11.83 -0.40
C VAL A 160 -3.58 11.48 -0.22
N VAL A 161 -3.26 10.45 0.57
CA VAL A 161 -1.89 9.97 0.76
C VAL A 161 -1.30 9.47 -0.57
N THR A 162 -2.08 8.77 -1.39
CA THR A 162 -1.65 8.31 -2.72
C THR A 162 -1.30 9.47 -3.64
N ILE A 163 -2.15 10.51 -3.68
CA ILE A 163 -1.89 11.73 -4.48
C ILE A 163 -0.61 12.41 -3.98
N ALA A 164 -0.40 12.51 -2.68
CA ALA A 164 0.83 13.08 -2.11
C ALA A 164 2.07 12.27 -2.52
N ILE A 165 2.00 10.94 -2.50
CA ILE A 165 3.08 10.04 -2.95
C ILE A 165 3.33 10.24 -4.45
N ALA A 166 2.28 10.31 -5.28
CA ALA A 166 2.40 10.54 -6.71
C ALA A 166 3.06 11.89 -7.02
N ALA A 167 2.65 12.96 -6.33
CA ALA A 167 3.25 14.27 -6.47
C ALA A 167 4.74 14.28 -6.06
N ALA A 168 5.07 13.67 -4.92
CA ALA A 168 6.45 13.57 -4.45
C ALA A 168 7.33 12.76 -5.43
N SER A 169 6.82 11.65 -5.96
CA SER A 169 7.53 10.83 -6.95
C SER A 169 7.74 11.58 -8.27
N ALA A 170 6.75 12.34 -8.73
CA ALA A 170 6.86 13.16 -9.93
C ALA A 170 7.91 14.28 -9.78
N LEU A 171 7.95 14.96 -8.63
CA LEU A 171 8.96 15.97 -8.31
C LEU A 171 10.36 15.36 -8.27
N TYR A 172 10.52 14.19 -7.64
CA TYR A 172 11.78 13.46 -7.60
C TYR A 172 12.27 13.09 -9.00
N LEU A 173 11.40 12.51 -9.85
CA LEU A 173 11.75 12.15 -11.22
C LEU A 173 12.11 13.36 -12.09
N LYS A 174 11.52 14.53 -11.81
CA LYS A 174 11.86 15.79 -12.49
C LYS A 174 13.24 16.33 -12.06
N SER A 175 13.58 16.18 -10.78
CA SER A 175 14.90 16.61 -10.27
C SER A 175 16.03 15.77 -10.88
N MET A 176 15.85 14.45 -11.01
CA MET A 176 16.82 13.57 -11.68
C MET A 176 17.09 13.95 -13.14
N LYS A 177 16.06 14.42 -13.87
CA LYS A 177 16.23 14.88 -15.26
C LYS A 177 17.05 16.16 -15.41
N ARG A 178 17.23 16.92 -14.34
CA ARG A 178 18.01 18.18 -14.36
C ARG A 178 19.49 17.98 -14.03
N GLN A 179 19.84 16.82 -13.49
CA GLN A 179 21.21 16.51 -13.05
C GLN A 179 21.98 15.59 -14.02
N GLY A 180 21.32 15.08 -15.05
CA GLY A 180 21.92 14.31 -16.15
C GLY A 180 21.73 15.01 -17.48
#